data_51d42d17894951384c283684e6c7b107
#
_entry.id   51d42d17894951384c283684e6c7b107
#
_cell.length_a   1.000
_cell.length_b   1.000
_cell.length_c   1.000
_cell.angle_alpha   90.00
_cell.angle_beta   90.00
_cell.angle_gamma   90.00
#
_symmetry.space_group_name_H-M   'P 1'
#
loop_
_entity.id
_entity.type
_entity.pdbx_description
1 polymer ?
#
loop_
_entity_poly.entity_id
_entity_poly.type
_entity_poly.pdbx_seq_one_letter_code
_entity_poly.pdbx_strand_id
1 'polypeptide(L)'
;YRLGYKNKEQLFRHSFFADYYLVDTKKNDTIFMSDAPVRDAVMSPNGKYVVYAKSDNNLYIYKVDFKTEVPLTLSRDEVGLMDVETNSNTQIFNGVSDWLYEEEFGATSLFAISPDSKLVAFVRLDETNVPEFMWQTYLPDSMTMATGTAYYPQMHSLRYPKAGMPNAKATLCVYDIHYKSIRTIPLSTAADMYIPRLRWTHQPAATKANPQPLADLMVMM
;
A
#
# COMPACT_ATOMS: atom_id res chain seq x y z
N TYR A 1 12.88 13.41 -13.62
CA TYR A 1 11.41 13.33 -13.49
C TYR A 1 10.94 13.98 -12.20
N ARG A 2 9.71 14.49 -12.22
CA ARG A 2 9.00 15.02 -11.06
C ARG A 2 7.66 14.27 -10.93
N LEU A 3 7.37 13.75 -9.75
CA LEU A 3 6.09 13.11 -9.44
C LEU A 3 5.06 14.18 -9.10
N GLY A 4 3.86 14.06 -9.67
CA GLY A 4 2.70 14.91 -9.37
C GLY A 4 1.43 14.08 -9.32
N TYR A 5 0.34 14.68 -8.87
CA TYR A 5 -0.98 14.05 -8.90
C TYR A 5 -2.09 15.10 -9.15
N LYS A 6 -3.24 14.62 -9.62
CA LYS A 6 -4.48 15.38 -9.79
C LYS A 6 -5.69 14.50 -9.45
N ASN A 7 -6.88 15.08 -9.48
CA ASN A 7 -8.14 14.36 -9.25
C ASN A 7 -8.12 13.53 -7.95
N LYS A 8 -7.79 14.22 -6.84
CA LYS A 8 -7.73 13.61 -5.52
C LYS A 8 -9.13 13.18 -5.07
N GLU A 9 -9.27 11.91 -4.68
CA GLU A 9 -10.45 11.32 -4.08
C GLU A 9 -10.11 10.79 -2.69
N GLN A 10 -10.77 11.34 -1.66
CA GLN A 10 -10.49 11.00 -0.27
C GLN A 10 -10.96 9.58 0.04
N LEU A 11 -10.11 8.77 0.69
CA LEU A 11 -10.45 7.43 1.16
C LEU A 11 -10.83 7.45 2.65
N PHE A 12 -9.91 7.83 3.52
CA PHE A 12 -10.09 8.02 4.95
C PHE A 12 -9.68 9.44 5.34
N ARG A 13 -9.33 9.68 6.60
CA ARG A 13 -8.97 11.02 7.09
C ARG A 13 -7.77 11.62 6.36
N HIS A 14 -6.77 10.82 6.03
CA HIS A 14 -5.49 11.26 5.45
C HIS A 14 -5.23 10.64 4.09
N SER A 15 -5.56 9.37 3.89
CA SER A 15 -5.33 8.64 2.66
C SER A 15 -6.29 9.03 1.55
N PHE A 16 -5.82 8.95 0.31
CA PHE A 16 -6.59 9.28 -0.87
C PHE A 16 -6.08 8.51 -2.09
N PHE A 17 -6.96 8.32 -3.05
CA PHE A 17 -6.60 7.94 -4.41
C PHE A 17 -6.43 9.18 -5.29
N ALA A 18 -5.56 9.12 -6.29
CA ALA A 18 -5.39 10.19 -7.27
C ALA A 18 -4.80 9.65 -8.58
N ASP A 19 -4.91 10.46 -9.64
CA ASP A 19 -4.21 10.20 -10.90
C ASP A 19 -2.78 10.69 -10.77
N TYR A 20 -1.85 9.82 -10.44
CA TYR A 20 -0.44 10.16 -10.36
C TYR A 20 0.22 10.14 -11.72
N TYR A 21 1.15 11.07 -11.93
CA TYR A 21 1.88 11.21 -13.17
C TYR A 21 3.33 11.67 -12.95
N LEU A 22 4.17 11.34 -13.92
CA LEU A 22 5.55 11.82 -14.00
C LEU A 22 5.66 12.95 -15.02
N VAL A 23 6.35 14.01 -14.66
CA VAL A 23 6.76 15.06 -15.59
C VAL A 23 8.22 14.84 -15.95
N ASP A 24 8.51 14.61 -17.23
CA ASP A 24 9.87 14.67 -17.75
C ASP A 24 10.30 16.12 -17.85
N THR A 25 11.13 16.56 -16.90
CA THR A 25 11.56 17.98 -16.82
C THR A 25 12.43 18.43 -17.96
N LYS A 26 12.98 17.52 -18.77
CA LYS A 26 13.78 17.83 -19.96
C LYS A 26 12.93 18.00 -21.21
N LYS A 27 11.91 17.14 -21.35
CA LYS A 27 11.01 17.12 -22.51
C LYS A 27 9.72 17.89 -22.27
N ASN A 28 9.43 18.27 -21.05
CA ASN A 28 8.16 18.84 -20.58
C ASN A 28 6.94 17.96 -20.97
N ASP A 29 7.14 16.66 -20.88
CA ASP A 29 6.13 15.64 -21.22
C ASP A 29 5.55 15.04 -19.95
N THR A 30 4.26 14.67 -19.98
CA THR A 30 3.54 14.08 -18.85
C THR A 30 3.22 12.61 -19.14
N ILE A 31 3.60 11.73 -18.22
CA ILE A 31 3.43 10.30 -18.33
C ILE A 31 2.51 9.83 -17.18
N PHE A 32 1.32 9.34 -17.51
CA PHE A 32 0.46 8.65 -16.55
C PHE A 32 1.00 7.24 -16.32
N MET A 33 1.02 6.81 -15.07
CA MET A 33 1.66 5.55 -14.67
C MET A 33 0.67 4.39 -14.55
N SER A 34 -0.62 4.70 -14.39
CA SER A 34 -1.68 3.73 -14.21
C SER A 34 -2.94 4.20 -14.93
N ASP A 35 -3.77 3.26 -15.38
CA ASP A 35 -5.07 3.53 -15.99
C ASP A 35 -6.17 3.82 -14.94
N ALA A 36 -5.89 3.57 -13.66
CA ALA A 36 -6.79 3.81 -12.55
C ALA A 36 -6.11 4.68 -11.48
N PRO A 37 -6.87 5.41 -10.66
CA PRO A 37 -6.33 6.15 -9.53
C PRO A 37 -5.54 5.22 -8.58
N VAL A 38 -4.42 5.74 -8.05
CA VAL A 38 -3.54 5.01 -7.13
C VAL A 38 -3.29 5.82 -5.87
N ARG A 39 -2.75 5.18 -4.82
CA ARG A 39 -2.41 5.86 -3.56
C ARG A 39 -0.94 5.69 -3.20
N ASP A 40 -0.45 6.63 -2.40
CA ASP A 40 0.88 6.57 -1.75
C ASP A 40 2.05 6.39 -2.73
N ALA A 41 2.00 7.01 -3.92
CA ALA A 41 3.06 6.86 -4.91
C ALA A 41 4.38 7.49 -4.46
N VAL A 42 5.46 6.69 -4.50
CA VAL A 42 6.82 7.07 -4.10
C VAL A 42 7.81 6.74 -5.20
N MET A 43 8.61 7.73 -5.60
CA MET A 43 9.70 7.52 -6.55
C MET A 43 10.92 6.93 -5.87
N SER A 44 11.55 5.94 -6.50
CA SER A 44 12.81 5.37 -6.03
C SER A 44 13.96 6.38 -6.07
N PRO A 45 14.94 6.29 -5.16
CA PRO A 45 16.08 7.21 -5.12
C PRO A 45 16.86 7.32 -6.44
N ASN A 46 16.96 6.25 -7.22
CA ASN A 46 17.63 6.25 -8.52
C ASN A 46 16.74 6.79 -9.67
N GLY A 47 15.47 7.16 -9.41
CA GLY A 47 14.53 7.69 -10.39
C GLY A 47 14.03 6.69 -11.45
N LYS A 48 14.34 5.40 -11.32
CA LYS A 48 13.96 4.37 -12.31
C LYS A 48 12.61 3.71 -12.05
N TYR A 49 12.09 3.84 -10.83
CA TYR A 49 10.88 3.19 -10.39
C TYR A 49 9.96 4.15 -9.66
N VAL A 50 8.66 3.92 -9.75
CA VAL A 50 7.66 4.48 -8.82
C VAL A 50 6.89 3.31 -8.24
N VAL A 51 6.80 3.24 -6.92
CA VAL A 51 6.01 2.23 -6.20
C VAL A 51 4.76 2.91 -5.65
N TYR A 52 3.62 2.26 -5.76
CA TYR A 52 2.32 2.74 -5.30
C TYR A 52 1.37 1.59 -5.04
N ALA A 53 0.23 1.87 -4.43
CA ALA A 53 -0.82 0.89 -4.23
C ALA A 53 -2.07 1.22 -5.04
N LYS A 54 -2.84 0.18 -5.39
CA LYS A 54 -4.15 0.28 -6.05
C LYS A 54 -5.29 -0.07 -5.10
N SER A 55 -6.51 0.02 -5.59
CA SER A 55 -7.74 -0.26 -4.85
C SER A 55 -7.89 -1.72 -4.42
N ASP A 56 -7.12 -2.64 -4.99
CA ASP A 56 -7.02 -4.04 -4.59
C ASP A 56 -6.09 -4.29 -3.40
N ASN A 57 -5.59 -3.21 -2.76
CA ASN A 57 -4.65 -3.23 -1.64
C ASN A 57 -3.30 -3.91 -1.94
N ASN A 58 -2.90 -3.98 -3.21
CA ASN A 58 -1.61 -4.49 -3.64
C ASN A 58 -0.66 -3.38 -4.05
N LEU A 59 0.64 -3.64 -3.87
CA LEU A 59 1.72 -2.79 -4.36
C LEU A 59 2.03 -3.08 -5.83
N TYR A 60 2.30 -2.03 -6.56
CA TYR A 60 2.72 -2.04 -7.96
C TYR A 60 4.00 -1.24 -8.13
N ILE A 61 4.77 -1.59 -9.14
CA ILE A 61 5.95 -0.85 -9.55
C ILE A 61 5.81 -0.39 -11.00
N TYR A 62 5.94 0.90 -11.22
CA TYR A 62 6.07 1.48 -12.55
C TYR A 62 7.56 1.62 -12.91
N LYS A 63 7.98 1.02 -14.00
CA LYS A 63 9.34 1.10 -14.54
C LYS A 63 9.45 2.27 -15.51
N VAL A 64 10.10 3.34 -15.09
CA VAL A 64 10.13 4.62 -15.84
C VAL A 64 10.73 4.46 -17.23
N ASP A 65 11.87 3.75 -17.35
CA ASP A 65 12.57 3.57 -18.62
C ASP A 65 11.77 2.71 -19.62
N PHE A 66 10.95 1.79 -19.14
CA PHE A 66 10.17 0.86 -19.95
C PHE A 66 8.71 1.30 -20.12
N LYS A 67 8.27 2.31 -19.38
CA LYS A 67 6.87 2.77 -19.33
C LYS A 67 5.88 1.62 -19.06
N THR A 68 6.23 0.72 -18.13
CA THR A 68 5.44 -0.46 -17.81
C THR A 68 5.15 -0.55 -16.33
N GLU A 69 3.92 -0.90 -16.01
CA GLU A 69 3.47 -1.25 -14.66
C GLU A 69 3.56 -2.77 -14.45
N VAL A 70 3.99 -3.19 -13.28
CA VAL A 70 4.03 -4.62 -12.87
C VAL A 70 3.57 -4.73 -11.42
N PRO A 71 2.76 -5.73 -11.04
CA PRO A 71 2.44 -5.96 -9.63
C PRO A 71 3.70 -6.39 -8.88
N LEU A 72 3.89 -5.83 -7.67
CA LEU A 72 4.89 -6.28 -6.70
C LEU A 72 4.32 -7.37 -5.80
N THR A 73 3.05 -7.20 -5.41
CA THR A 73 2.34 -8.15 -4.58
C THR A 73 1.08 -8.60 -5.31
N LEU A 74 0.76 -9.87 -5.18
CA LEU A 74 -0.51 -10.43 -5.60
C LEU A 74 -1.05 -11.17 -4.37
N SER A 75 -2.28 -10.94 -4.03
CA SER A 75 -2.94 -11.66 -2.92
C SER A 75 -3.04 -13.17 -3.14
N ARG A 76 -2.64 -13.63 -4.33
CA ARG A 76 -2.67 -15.03 -4.78
C ARG A 76 -1.43 -15.87 -4.44
N ASP A 77 -0.30 -15.27 -4.04
CA ASP A 77 0.99 -15.98 -4.09
C ASP A 77 1.29 -16.86 -2.87
N GLU A 78 0.42 -16.93 -1.87
CA GLU A 78 0.65 -17.75 -0.67
C GLU A 78 -0.28 -18.95 -0.50
N VAL A 79 -1.33 -19.07 -1.28
CA VAL A 79 -2.22 -20.23 -1.24
C VAL A 79 -2.39 -20.75 -2.67
N GLY A 80 -1.67 -21.82 -2.99
CA GLY A 80 -1.71 -22.48 -4.30
C GLY A 80 -3.07 -23.08 -4.67
N LEU A 81 -4.16 -22.36 -4.38
CA LEU A 81 -5.53 -22.68 -4.74
C LEU A 81 -6.06 -21.56 -5.62
N MET A 82 -6.17 -21.88 -6.89
CA MET A 82 -6.94 -21.12 -7.86
C MET A 82 -8.43 -21.17 -7.50
N ASP A 83 -8.90 -20.25 -6.69
CA ASP A 83 -10.32 -19.92 -6.67
C ASP A 83 -10.56 -18.74 -7.62
N VAL A 84 -11.03 -19.08 -8.80
CA VAL A 84 -11.23 -18.18 -9.95
C VAL A 84 -12.43 -17.25 -9.77
N GLU A 85 -13.20 -17.34 -8.70
CA GLU A 85 -14.52 -16.69 -8.57
C GLU A 85 -14.65 -15.60 -7.51
N THR A 86 -13.67 -15.30 -6.69
CA THR A 86 -13.78 -14.19 -5.73
C THR A 86 -12.72 -13.12 -5.99
N ASN A 87 -13.14 -12.11 -6.70
CA ASN A 87 -12.37 -10.94 -7.11
C ASN A 87 -12.05 -9.95 -5.97
N SER A 88 -12.06 -10.37 -4.72
CA SER A 88 -11.73 -9.45 -3.62
C SER A 88 -11.25 -10.18 -2.38
N ASN A 89 -9.97 -10.52 -2.31
CA ASN A 89 -9.38 -10.65 -0.99
C ASN A 89 -9.04 -9.25 -0.46
N THR A 90 -10.09 -8.45 -0.24
CA THR A 90 -10.01 -7.10 0.32
C THR A 90 -9.53 -7.06 1.76
N GLN A 91 -9.21 -8.22 2.35
CA GLN A 91 -8.79 -8.38 3.74
C GLN A 91 -7.27 -8.42 3.91
N ILE A 92 -6.52 -8.47 2.82
CA ILE A 92 -5.06 -8.42 2.84
C ILE A 92 -4.59 -7.09 2.27
N PHE A 93 -3.87 -6.33 3.09
CA PHE A 93 -3.31 -5.03 2.74
C PHE A 93 -1.80 -5.17 2.62
N ASN A 94 -1.26 -4.91 1.45
CA ASN A 94 0.18 -4.98 1.19
C ASN A 94 0.76 -3.58 1.07
N GLY A 95 1.51 -3.14 2.08
CA GLY A 95 2.20 -1.85 2.08
C GLY A 95 1.30 -0.62 2.25
N VAL A 96 0.02 -0.81 2.53
CA VAL A 96 -0.94 0.26 2.83
C VAL A 96 -1.59 0.01 4.18
N SER A 97 -2.03 1.09 4.81
CA SER A 97 -2.73 1.02 6.10
C SER A 97 -4.18 0.58 5.89
N ASP A 98 -4.68 -0.16 6.87
CA ASP A 98 -6.09 -0.28 7.17
C ASP A 98 -6.60 0.98 7.89
N TRP A 99 -7.87 1.00 8.25
CA TRP A 99 -8.46 2.12 8.96
C TRP A 99 -7.82 2.37 10.33
N LEU A 100 -7.52 1.32 11.09
CA LEU A 100 -6.92 1.42 12.43
C LEU A 100 -5.52 2.04 12.37
N TYR A 101 -4.67 1.58 11.47
CA TYR A 101 -3.31 2.12 11.32
C TYR A 101 -3.32 3.59 10.92
N GLU A 102 -4.28 4.00 10.11
CA GLU A 102 -4.41 5.40 9.74
C GLU A 102 -4.88 6.26 10.91
N GLU A 103 -5.96 5.88 11.60
CA GLU A 103 -6.55 6.69 12.68
C GLU A 103 -5.69 6.70 13.94
N GLU A 104 -5.14 5.56 14.37
CA GLU A 104 -4.42 5.45 15.63
C GLU A 104 -2.93 5.81 15.50
N PHE A 105 -2.30 5.46 14.39
CA PHE A 105 -0.87 5.70 14.18
C PHE A 105 -0.60 6.81 13.17
N GLY A 106 -1.59 7.37 12.49
CA GLY A 106 -1.41 8.36 11.43
C GLY A 106 -0.55 7.82 10.28
N ALA A 107 -0.66 6.52 9.97
CA ALA A 107 0.10 5.87 8.91
C ALA A 107 -0.80 5.67 7.69
N THR A 108 -0.46 6.23 6.54
CA THR A 108 -1.18 5.98 5.28
C THR A 108 -0.45 4.96 4.43
N SER A 109 0.88 4.97 4.46
CA SER A 109 1.77 4.10 3.71
C SER A 109 2.61 3.24 4.64
N LEU A 110 2.66 1.95 4.37
CA LEU A 110 3.41 0.96 5.13
C LEU A 110 4.47 0.27 4.26
N PHE A 111 5.10 1.00 3.34
CA PHE A 111 6.22 0.52 2.56
C PHE A 111 7.34 1.56 2.46
N ALA A 112 8.55 1.10 2.17
CA ALA A 112 9.73 1.93 1.98
C ALA A 112 10.68 1.31 0.95
N ILE A 113 11.19 2.15 0.03
CA ILE A 113 12.17 1.73 -0.99
C ILE A 113 13.57 1.92 -0.42
N SER A 114 14.46 0.93 -0.59
CA SER A 114 15.85 1.04 -0.13
C SER A 114 16.62 2.15 -0.85
N PRO A 115 17.63 2.76 -0.21
CA PRO A 115 18.41 3.84 -0.80
C PRO A 115 19.13 3.45 -2.11
N ASP A 116 19.52 2.19 -2.25
CA ASP A 116 20.11 1.64 -3.48
C ASP A 116 19.04 1.26 -4.54
N SER A 117 17.75 1.42 -4.21
CA SER A 117 16.61 1.14 -5.07
C SER A 117 16.50 -0.32 -5.54
N LYS A 118 17.02 -1.27 -4.74
CA LYS A 118 16.94 -2.70 -5.05
C LYS A 118 15.85 -3.43 -4.30
N LEU A 119 15.47 -2.92 -3.13
CA LEU A 119 14.53 -3.57 -2.22
C LEU A 119 13.33 -2.66 -1.94
N VAL A 120 12.16 -3.27 -1.74
CA VAL A 120 10.97 -2.62 -1.20
C VAL A 120 10.56 -3.38 0.05
N ALA A 121 10.72 -2.76 1.22
CA ALA A 121 10.18 -3.30 2.47
C ALA A 121 8.72 -2.87 2.60
N PHE A 122 7.86 -3.76 3.08
CA PHE A 122 6.46 -3.44 3.32
C PHE A 122 5.87 -4.28 4.44
N VAL A 123 4.85 -3.74 5.09
CA VAL A 123 4.01 -4.48 6.04
C VAL A 123 2.82 -5.06 5.28
N ARG A 124 2.57 -6.33 5.51
CA ARG A 124 1.32 -7.00 5.14
C ARG A 124 0.43 -7.04 6.37
N LEU A 125 -0.79 -6.52 6.24
CA LEU A 125 -1.83 -6.64 7.25
C LEU A 125 -2.87 -7.66 6.76
N ASP A 126 -3.19 -8.61 7.62
CA ASP A 126 -4.23 -9.62 7.39
C ASP A 126 -5.39 -9.36 8.36
N GLU A 127 -6.49 -8.83 7.82
CA GLU A 127 -7.72 -8.52 8.55
C GLU A 127 -8.74 -9.66 8.56
N THR A 128 -8.41 -10.85 8.07
CA THR A 128 -9.36 -11.96 7.91
C THR A 128 -10.16 -12.25 9.18
N ASN A 129 -9.53 -12.12 10.34
CA ASN A 129 -10.15 -12.39 11.65
C ASN A 129 -10.65 -11.13 12.36
N VAL A 130 -10.50 -9.94 11.76
CA VAL A 130 -10.99 -8.68 12.35
C VAL A 130 -12.49 -8.60 12.16
N PRO A 131 -13.29 -8.37 13.23
CA PRO A 131 -14.74 -8.27 13.12
C PRO A 131 -15.18 -7.07 12.27
N GLU A 132 -16.29 -7.23 11.56
CA GLU A 132 -16.92 -6.13 10.84
C GLU A 132 -17.82 -5.32 11.78
N PHE A 133 -17.73 -4.01 11.66
CA PHE A 133 -18.67 -3.06 12.21
C PHE A 133 -19.52 -2.49 11.08
N MET A 134 -20.83 -2.57 11.22
CA MET A 134 -21.79 -2.09 10.23
C MET A 134 -22.55 -0.89 10.76
N TRP A 135 -22.82 0.09 9.88
CA TRP A 135 -23.67 1.23 10.18
C TRP A 135 -24.53 1.62 8.98
N GLN A 136 -25.55 2.41 9.25
CA GLN A 136 -26.49 2.89 8.25
C GLN A 136 -26.38 4.40 8.10
N THR A 137 -26.46 4.90 6.87
CA THR A 137 -26.64 6.32 6.59
C THR A 137 -27.97 6.56 5.89
N TYR A 138 -28.61 7.66 6.23
CA TYR A 138 -29.91 8.07 5.68
C TYR A 138 -29.80 9.36 4.87
N LEU A 139 -28.60 9.86 4.62
CA LEU A 139 -28.38 11.07 3.85
C LEU A 139 -28.53 10.74 2.36
N PRO A 140 -29.60 11.23 1.70
CA PRO A 140 -29.74 11.05 0.27
C PRO A 140 -28.74 11.93 -0.47
N ASP A 141 -28.08 11.38 -1.48
CA ASP A 141 -27.46 12.19 -2.51
C ASP A 141 -28.50 12.58 -3.58
N SER A 142 -28.13 13.45 -4.51
CA SER A 142 -29.03 13.92 -5.57
C SER A 142 -29.51 12.79 -6.49
N MET A 143 -28.72 11.71 -6.65
CA MET A 143 -29.11 10.56 -7.50
C MET A 143 -30.11 9.66 -6.79
N THR A 144 -29.92 9.38 -5.50
CA THR A 144 -30.87 8.55 -4.73
C THR A 144 -32.22 9.24 -4.57
N MET A 145 -32.25 10.58 -4.49
CA MET A 145 -33.51 11.34 -4.51
C MET A 145 -34.24 11.18 -5.85
N ALA A 146 -33.54 11.27 -6.97
CA ALA A 146 -34.15 11.14 -8.30
C ALA A 146 -34.68 9.71 -8.58
N THR A 147 -34.07 8.68 -7.99
CA THR A 147 -34.53 7.28 -8.15
C THR A 147 -35.56 6.82 -7.13
N GLY A 148 -35.91 7.65 -6.14
CA GLY A 148 -36.85 7.31 -5.07
C GLY A 148 -36.25 6.36 -4.00
N THR A 149 -34.95 6.08 -4.05
CA THR A 149 -34.24 5.22 -3.07
C THR A 149 -33.77 5.99 -1.84
N ALA A 150 -33.92 7.31 -1.81
CA ALA A 150 -33.52 8.21 -0.72
C ALA A 150 -34.14 7.87 0.66
N TYR A 151 -35.21 7.12 0.68
CA TYR A 151 -35.91 6.74 1.91
C TYR A 151 -35.36 5.47 2.56
N TYR A 152 -34.46 4.77 1.88
CA TYR A 152 -33.85 3.55 2.38
C TYR A 152 -32.43 3.83 2.84
N PRO A 153 -31.98 3.22 3.96
CA PRO A 153 -30.63 3.40 4.45
C PRO A 153 -29.61 2.75 3.50
N GLN A 154 -28.48 3.41 3.36
CA GLN A 154 -27.29 2.80 2.78
C GLN A 154 -26.52 2.07 3.90
N MET A 155 -26.19 0.81 3.67
CA MET A 155 -25.39 0.00 4.58
C MET A 155 -23.92 0.21 4.27
N HIS A 156 -23.15 0.46 5.30
CA HIS A 156 -21.70 0.53 5.24
C HIS A 156 -21.11 -0.47 6.20
N SER A 157 -19.95 -1.02 5.87
CA SER A 157 -19.18 -1.87 6.78
C SER A 157 -17.70 -1.47 6.77
N LEU A 158 -17.06 -1.71 7.89
CA LEU A 158 -15.64 -1.50 8.11
C LEU A 158 -15.14 -2.56 9.08
N ARG A 159 -13.98 -3.15 8.84
CA ARG A 159 -13.34 -3.99 9.82
C ARG A 159 -12.79 -3.14 10.95
N TYR A 160 -13.28 -3.39 12.15
CA TYR A 160 -13.00 -2.58 13.33
C TYR A 160 -12.80 -3.46 14.56
N PRO A 161 -11.57 -3.61 15.04
CA PRO A 161 -11.30 -4.39 16.24
C PRO A 161 -11.70 -3.59 17.48
N LYS A 162 -12.77 -4.00 18.15
CA LYS A 162 -13.10 -3.46 19.49
C LYS A 162 -12.19 -4.07 20.54
N ALA A 163 -12.08 -3.43 21.70
CA ALA A 163 -11.28 -3.92 22.83
C ALA A 163 -11.58 -5.40 23.13
N GLY A 164 -10.55 -6.24 23.16
CA GLY A 164 -10.65 -7.68 23.38
C GLY A 164 -10.96 -8.51 22.12
N MET A 165 -11.12 -7.88 20.95
CA MET A 165 -11.28 -8.58 19.67
C MET A 165 -9.93 -8.70 18.93
N PRO A 166 -9.83 -9.66 17.98
CA PRO A 166 -8.61 -9.82 17.19
C PRO A 166 -8.26 -8.57 16.38
N ASN A 167 -6.99 -8.21 16.39
CA ASN A 167 -6.42 -7.20 15.50
C ASN A 167 -5.98 -7.80 14.17
N ALA A 168 -5.71 -6.94 13.18
CA ALA A 168 -5.04 -7.35 11.96
C ALA A 168 -3.66 -7.93 12.26
N LYS A 169 -3.32 -9.05 11.64
CA LYS A 169 -2.00 -9.67 11.80
C LYS A 169 -0.98 -8.96 10.92
N ALA A 170 0.00 -8.31 11.55
CA ALA A 170 1.08 -7.63 10.85
C ALA A 170 2.24 -8.58 10.52
N THR A 171 2.75 -8.53 9.29
CA THR A 171 3.90 -9.29 8.83
C THR A 171 4.84 -8.39 8.06
N LEU A 172 6.13 -8.38 8.40
CA LEU A 172 7.15 -7.64 7.65
C LEU A 172 7.63 -8.46 6.46
N CYS A 173 7.57 -7.86 5.27
CA CYS A 173 8.02 -8.45 4.03
C CYS A 173 9.04 -7.55 3.32
N VAL A 174 9.92 -8.16 2.55
CA VAL A 174 10.86 -7.45 1.68
C VAL A 174 10.81 -8.06 0.29
N TYR A 175 10.51 -7.22 -0.69
CA TYR A 175 10.55 -7.57 -2.11
C TYR A 175 11.90 -7.20 -2.71
N ASP A 176 12.52 -8.12 -3.44
CA ASP A 176 13.72 -7.89 -4.23
C ASP A 176 13.34 -7.59 -5.68
N ILE A 177 13.66 -6.37 -6.15
CA ILE A 177 13.28 -5.89 -7.50
C ILE A 177 13.99 -6.68 -8.61
N HIS A 178 15.23 -7.14 -8.36
CA HIS A 178 16.00 -7.88 -9.35
C HIS A 178 15.52 -9.33 -9.47
N TYR A 179 15.42 -10.02 -8.32
CA TYR A 179 15.00 -11.43 -8.28
C TYR A 179 13.49 -11.62 -8.35
N LYS A 180 12.70 -10.54 -8.22
CA LYS A 180 11.23 -10.56 -8.22
C LYS A 180 10.68 -11.56 -7.18
N SER A 181 11.23 -11.54 -6.00
CA SER A 181 10.87 -12.45 -4.92
C SER A 181 10.56 -11.69 -3.63
N ILE A 182 9.59 -12.21 -2.89
CA ILE A 182 9.22 -11.72 -1.56
C ILE A 182 9.84 -12.62 -0.51
N ARG A 183 10.38 -12.02 0.54
CA ARG A 183 10.83 -12.71 1.75
C ARG A 183 10.12 -12.15 2.96
N THR A 184 9.58 -13.01 3.78
CA THR A 184 9.07 -12.65 5.10
C THR A 184 10.25 -12.52 6.08
N ILE A 185 10.27 -11.43 6.83
CA ILE A 185 11.27 -11.18 7.86
C ILE A 185 10.67 -11.61 9.19
N PRO A 186 11.23 -12.63 9.87
CA PRO A 186 10.73 -13.05 11.16
C PRO A 186 10.99 -11.96 12.19
N LEU A 187 9.92 -11.50 12.83
CA LEU A 187 9.94 -10.60 13.97
C LEU A 187 9.53 -11.36 15.24
N SER A 188 9.41 -10.64 16.36
CA SER A 188 8.93 -11.24 17.60
C SER A 188 7.59 -11.94 17.43
N THR A 189 7.36 -13.02 18.17
CA THR A 189 6.13 -13.84 18.14
C THR A 189 5.01 -13.30 19.03
N ALA A 190 5.06 -12.03 19.45
CA ALA A 190 3.98 -11.45 20.23
C ALA A 190 2.67 -11.46 19.42
N ALA A 191 1.58 -11.90 20.04
CA ALA A 191 0.31 -12.11 19.37
C ALA A 191 -0.33 -10.83 18.84
N ASP A 192 -0.07 -9.69 19.50
CA ASP A 192 -0.63 -8.36 19.18
C ASP A 192 0.48 -7.38 18.86
N MET A 193 1.20 -7.64 17.77
CA MET A 193 2.28 -6.76 17.33
C MET A 193 1.79 -5.82 16.24
N TYR A 194 2.03 -4.52 16.43
CA TYR A 194 1.84 -3.49 15.41
C TYR A 194 3.18 -3.13 14.76
N ILE A 195 3.16 -2.78 13.48
CA ILE A 195 4.33 -2.27 12.75
C ILE A 195 3.96 -0.94 12.07
N PRO A 196 3.83 0.14 12.83
CA PRO A 196 3.31 1.40 12.30
C PRO A 196 4.31 2.19 11.45
N ARG A 197 5.60 1.87 11.50
CA ARG A 197 6.62 2.62 10.75
C ARG A 197 7.73 1.73 10.24
N LEU A 198 8.11 1.98 8.97
CA LEU A 198 9.28 1.43 8.31
C LEU A 198 10.16 2.56 7.79
N ARG A 199 11.46 2.46 7.96
CA ARG A 199 12.41 3.39 7.34
C ARG A 199 13.75 2.72 7.08
N TRP A 200 14.30 2.95 5.90
CA TRP A 200 15.69 2.58 5.64
C TRP A 200 16.64 3.64 6.22
N THR A 201 17.79 3.21 6.73
CA THR A 201 18.89 4.11 7.06
C THR A 201 19.51 4.68 5.78
N HIS A 202 20.39 5.67 5.92
CA HIS A 202 21.17 6.12 4.77
C HIS A 202 22.08 5.01 4.26
N GLN A 203 22.31 4.98 2.94
CA GLN A 203 23.27 4.06 2.34
C GLN A 203 24.69 4.40 2.87
N PRO A 204 25.37 3.48 3.55
CA PRO A 204 26.72 3.73 4.00
C PRO A 204 27.68 3.94 2.82
N ALA A 205 28.75 4.71 3.02
CA ALA A 205 29.78 4.87 2.00
C ALA A 205 30.53 3.55 1.74
N ALA A 206 30.80 3.25 0.48
CA ALA A 206 31.60 2.10 0.10
C ALA A 206 33.05 2.24 0.63
N THR A 207 33.59 1.17 1.17
CA THR A 207 34.98 1.08 1.63
C THR A 207 35.70 -0.06 0.93
N LYS A 208 37.04 -0.11 1.02
CA LYS A 208 37.82 -1.25 0.48
C LYS A 208 37.42 -2.56 1.14
N ALA A 209 37.07 -2.55 2.43
CA ALA A 209 36.65 -3.74 3.18
C ALA A 209 35.18 -4.13 2.90
N ASN A 210 34.32 -3.14 2.59
CA ASN A 210 32.93 -3.37 2.21
C ASN A 210 32.58 -2.51 0.99
N PRO A 211 32.80 -3.04 -0.22
CA PRO A 211 32.57 -2.28 -1.46
C PRO A 211 31.08 -2.10 -1.80
N GLN A 212 30.19 -2.89 -1.18
CA GLN A 212 28.74 -2.80 -1.38
C GLN A 212 28.02 -2.84 -0.02
N PRO A 213 28.13 -1.76 0.79
CA PRO A 213 27.44 -1.72 2.06
C PRO A 213 25.93 -1.68 1.85
N LEU A 214 25.18 -2.36 2.69
CA LEU A 214 23.72 -2.32 2.70
C LEU A 214 23.23 -1.29 3.72
N ALA A 215 22.12 -0.65 3.41
CA ALA A 215 21.37 0.13 4.40
C ALA A 215 20.61 -0.81 5.33
N ASP A 216 20.43 -0.41 6.57
CA ASP A 216 19.62 -1.15 7.54
C ASP A 216 18.15 -0.73 7.44
N LEU A 217 17.24 -1.67 7.69
CA LEU A 217 15.81 -1.39 7.80
C LEU A 217 15.46 -1.20 9.28
N MET A 218 15.01 -0.01 9.62
CA MET A 218 14.48 0.32 10.95
C MET A 218 12.99 0.04 10.96
N VAL A 219 12.54 -0.69 11.98
CA VAL A 219 11.14 -1.08 12.17
C VAL A 219 10.71 -0.65 13.57
N MET A 220 9.63 0.12 13.65
CA MET A 220 8.97 0.42 14.91
C MET A 220 7.90 -0.65 15.15
N MET A 221 7.93 -1.24 16.33
CA MET A 221 6.95 -2.24 16.79
C MET A 221 6.32 -1.78 18.11
#